data_b1f11eb37dd59d73b772b957ad8223b7
#
_entry.id   b1f11eb37dd59d73b772b957ad8223b7
#
_cell.length_a   1.000
_cell.length_b   1.000
_cell.length_c   1.000
_cell.angle_alpha   90.00
_cell.angle_beta   90.00
_cell.angle_gamma   90.00
#
_symmetry.space_group_name_H-M   'P 1'
#
loop_
_entity.id
_entity.type
_entity.pdbx_description
1 polymer ?
#
loop_
_entity_poly.entity_id
_entity_poly.type
_entity_poly.pdbx_seq_one_letter_code
_entity_poly.pdbx_strand_id
1 'polypeptide(L)'
;MEQHPIKINKVQIRNLQIEDYAQLSQSFTRVYSDGSDVFWTHKQIQKLINIFPEGQIVTVVDDKIVGCALSIIVDYDKVKNDHTYAQVTGKETFNTHNPEGNILYGIEVFI
;
A
#
# COMPACT_ATOMS: atom_id res chain seq x y z
N MET A 1 8.30 30.09 -27.67
CA MET A 1 7.89 28.68 -27.71
C MET A 1 6.83 28.42 -26.65
N GLU A 2 5.80 27.83 -27.06
CA GLU A 2 4.70 27.58 -26.16
C GLU A 2 4.93 26.28 -25.39
N GLN A 3 4.86 26.38 -24.09
CA GLN A 3 4.93 25.20 -23.24
C GLN A 3 3.52 24.73 -22.94
N HIS A 4 3.28 23.47 -23.18
CA HIS A 4 2.04 22.85 -22.78
C HIS A 4 2.25 22.26 -21.39
N PRO A 5 1.73 22.89 -20.33
CA PRO A 5 1.84 22.30 -19.00
C PRO A 5 1.13 20.94 -18.98
N ILE A 6 1.67 20.03 -18.22
CA ILE A 6 0.98 18.77 -17.96
C ILE A 6 -0.30 19.12 -17.20
N LYS A 7 -1.42 18.83 -17.84
CA LYS A 7 -2.72 19.09 -17.20
C LYS A 7 -3.10 17.89 -16.38
N ILE A 8 -2.80 17.97 -15.11
CA ILE A 8 -3.38 17.05 -14.15
C ILE A 8 -4.65 17.72 -13.67
N ASN A 9 -5.78 17.23 -14.14
CA ASN A 9 -7.06 17.86 -13.84
C ASN A 9 -7.55 17.52 -12.44
N LYS A 10 -7.16 16.34 -11.93
CA LYS A 10 -7.64 15.88 -10.64
C LYS A 10 -6.65 14.90 -10.02
N VAL A 11 -6.12 15.28 -8.88
CA VAL A 11 -5.31 14.39 -8.04
C VAL A 11 -6.08 14.16 -6.76
N GLN A 12 -6.22 12.89 -6.38
CA GLN A 12 -6.98 12.51 -5.22
C GLN A 12 -6.20 11.48 -4.42
N ILE A 13 -6.18 11.65 -3.12
CA ILE A 13 -5.66 10.65 -2.18
C ILE A 13 -6.85 10.18 -1.38
N ARG A 14 -7.10 8.89 -1.41
CA ARG A 14 -8.22 8.31 -0.68
C ARG A 14 -7.88 6.93 -0.16
N ASN A 15 -8.75 6.40 0.68
CA ASN A 15 -8.57 5.04 1.17
C ASN A 15 -8.79 4.02 0.06
N LEU A 16 -8.03 2.94 0.15
CA LEU A 16 -8.14 1.81 -0.76
C LEU A 16 -9.43 1.06 -0.51
N GLN A 17 -10.13 0.73 -1.59
CA GLN A 17 -11.31 -0.13 -1.59
C GLN A 17 -10.94 -1.44 -2.27
N ILE A 18 -11.58 -2.56 -1.88
CA ILE A 18 -11.25 -3.84 -2.50
C ILE A 18 -11.53 -3.86 -4.01
N GLU A 19 -12.49 -3.07 -4.44
CA GLU A 19 -12.82 -2.92 -5.86
C GLU A 19 -11.67 -2.31 -6.67
N ASP A 20 -10.73 -1.65 -5.99
CA ASP A 20 -9.55 -1.06 -6.62
C ASP A 20 -8.47 -2.10 -6.94
N TYR A 21 -8.60 -3.32 -6.44
CA TYR A 21 -7.51 -4.29 -6.45
C TYR A 21 -6.96 -4.56 -7.85
N ALA A 22 -7.82 -4.80 -8.81
CA ALA A 22 -7.39 -5.12 -10.18
C ALA A 22 -6.56 -3.99 -10.78
N GLN A 23 -7.02 -2.76 -10.62
CA GLN A 23 -6.34 -1.58 -11.15
C GLN A 23 -5.03 -1.32 -10.42
N LEU A 24 -5.02 -1.52 -9.09
CA LEU A 24 -3.82 -1.36 -8.28
C LEU A 24 -2.76 -2.38 -8.67
N SER A 25 -3.15 -3.63 -8.87
CA SER A 25 -2.25 -4.70 -9.31
C SER A 25 -1.63 -4.39 -10.67
N GLN A 26 -2.42 -3.83 -11.60
CA GLN A 26 -1.92 -3.39 -12.91
C GLN A 26 -0.92 -2.25 -12.77
N SER A 27 -1.17 -1.29 -11.89
CA SER A 27 -0.25 -0.18 -11.64
C SER A 27 1.07 -0.68 -11.07
N PHE A 28 1.02 -1.64 -10.16
CA PHE A 28 2.22 -2.28 -9.62
C PHE A 28 3.06 -2.92 -10.72
N THR A 29 2.42 -3.70 -11.59
CA THR A 29 3.09 -4.36 -12.71
C THR A 29 3.75 -3.35 -13.64
N ARG A 30 3.11 -2.21 -13.85
CA ARG A 30 3.65 -1.14 -14.70
C ARG A 30 4.90 -0.50 -14.09
N VAL A 31 4.90 -0.28 -12.77
CA VAL A 31 6.04 0.31 -12.06
C VAL A 31 7.20 -0.67 -11.97
N TYR A 32 6.93 -1.94 -11.72
CA TYR A 32 7.93 -3.00 -11.56
C TYR A 32 7.90 -3.92 -12.78
N SER A 33 8.22 -3.37 -13.94
CA SER A 33 8.02 -4.03 -15.23
C SER A 33 9.00 -5.16 -15.52
N ASP A 34 10.01 -5.38 -14.67
CA ASP A 34 10.95 -6.49 -14.87
C ASP A 34 10.36 -7.87 -14.57
N GLY A 35 9.17 -7.90 -13.97
CA GLY A 35 8.47 -9.15 -13.70
C GLY A 35 9.03 -9.96 -12.54
N SER A 36 10.04 -9.43 -11.83
CA SER A 36 10.64 -10.15 -10.70
C SER A 36 9.79 -10.09 -9.44
N ASP A 37 8.94 -9.09 -9.32
CA ASP A 37 8.09 -8.88 -8.15
C ASP A 37 6.64 -9.21 -8.47
N VAL A 38 5.96 -9.79 -7.49
CA VAL A 38 4.54 -10.12 -7.57
C VAL A 38 3.81 -9.28 -6.54
N PHE A 39 2.72 -8.65 -6.96
CA PHE A 39 1.91 -7.86 -6.05
C PHE A 39 1.22 -8.76 -5.01
N TRP A 40 0.85 -8.16 -3.90
CA TRP A 40 0.07 -8.81 -2.84
C TRP A 40 -1.20 -9.45 -3.41
N THR A 41 -1.62 -10.57 -2.84
CA THR A 41 -2.83 -11.25 -3.29
C THR A 41 -4.07 -10.47 -2.90
N HIS A 42 -5.17 -10.73 -3.59
CA HIS A 42 -6.47 -10.16 -3.26
C HIS A 42 -6.82 -10.43 -1.79
N LYS A 43 -6.56 -11.64 -1.32
CA LYS A 43 -6.85 -12.04 0.07
C LYS A 43 -6.04 -11.21 1.07
N GLN A 44 -4.76 -10.97 0.78
CA GLN A 44 -3.91 -10.16 1.63
C GLN A 44 -4.38 -8.70 1.68
N ILE A 45 -4.73 -8.14 0.54
CA ILE A 45 -5.22 -6.77 0.46
C ILE A 45 -6.56 -6.64 1.19
N GLN A 46 -7.45 -7.63 1.02
CA GLN A 46 -8.72 -7.63 1.74
C GLN A 46 -8.49 -7.65 3.25
N LYS A 47 -7.53 -8.44 3.71
CA LYS A 47 -7.19 -8.48 5.14
C LYS A 47 -6.70 -7.13 5.65
N LEU A 48 -5.79 -6.47 4.92
CA LEU A 48 -5.30 -5.14 5.30
C LEU A 48 -6.44 -4.13 5.42
N ILE A 49 -7.36 -4.14 4.46
CA ILE A 49 -8.52 -3.24 4.49
C ILE A 49 -9.40 -3.53 5.70
N ASN A 50 -9.59 -4.82 6.02
CA ASN A 50 -10.44 -5.22 7.14
C ASN A 50 -9.85 -4.84 8.49
N ILE A 51 -8.53 -4.99 8.67
CA ILE A 51 -7.91 -4.76 9.97
C ILE A 51 -7.47 -3.31 10.18
N PHE A 52 -7.16 -2.59 9.09
CA PHE A 52 -6.65 -1.22 9.21
C PHE A 52 -7.00 -0.41 7.96
N PRO A 53 -8.29 -0.13 7.73
CA PRO A 53 -8.70 0.58 6.51
C PRO A 53 -8.10 1.99 6.38
N GLU A 54 -7.90 2.68 7.49
CA GLU A 54 -7.36 4.05 7.48
C GLU A 54 -5.92 4.10 6.98
N GLY A 55 -5.18 3.01 7.10
CA GLY A 55 -3.78 2.94 6.72
C GLY A 55 -3.53 2.49 5.29
N GLN A 56 -4.57 2.15 4.54
CA GLN A 56 -4.43 1.71 3.17
C GLN A 56 -4.91 2.82 2.25
N ILE A 57 -3.96 3.39 1.50
CA ILE A 57 -4.19 4.63 0.76
C ILE A 57 -3.80 4.43 -0.70
N VAL A 58 -4.59 5.00 -1.61
CA VAL A 58 -4.27 5.05 -3.03
C VAL A 58 -4.18 6.47 -3.51
N THR A 59 -3.32 6.69 -4.50
CA THR A 59 -3.22 7.93 -5.24
C THR A 59 -3.91 7.76 -6.58
N VAL A 60 -4.84 8.64 -6.88
CA VAL A 60 -5.66 8.58 -8.10
C VAL A 60 -5.41 9.87 -8.89
N VAL A 61 -5.08 9.71 -10.16
CA VAL A 61 -4.90 10.82 -11.07
C VAL A 61 -5.84 10.63 -12.24
N ASP A 62 -6.77 11.58 -12.41
CA ASP A 62 -7.79 11.54 -13.46
C ASP A 62 -8.51 10.18 -13.51
N ASP A 63 -8.97 9.74 -12.33
CA ASP A 63 -9.71 8.49 -12.11
C ASP A 63 -8.91 7.21 -12.31
N LYS A 64 -7.58 7.32 -12.45
CA LYS A 64 -6.70 6.16 -12.56
C LYS A 64 -5.83 6.02 -11.32
N ILE A 65 -5.76 4.82 -10.77
CA ILE A 65 -4.88 4.53 -9.64
C ILE A 65 -3.45 4.46 -10.17
N VAL A 66 -2.58 5.30 -9.62
CA VAL A 66 -1.18 5.38 -10.04
C VAL A 66 -0.21 4.95 -8.95
N GLY A 67 -0.68 4.76 -7.73
CA GLY A 67 0.19 4.35 -6.64
C GLY A 67 -0.59 4.04 -5.38
N CYS A 68 0.15 3.56 -4.37
CA CYS A 68 -0.44 3.26 -3.08
C CYS A 68 0.56 3.41 -1.95
N ALA A 69 0.05 3.46 -0.74
CA ALA A 69 0.80 3.29 0.49
C ALA A 69 0.01 2.32 1.36
N LEU A 70 0.62 1.17 1.65
CA LEU A 70 0.04 0.15 2.51
C LEU A 70 0.80 0.10 3.82
N SER A 71 0.11 -0.06 4.93
CA SER A 71 0.75 0.01 6.24
C SER A 71 0.01 -0.81 7.30
N ILE A 72 0.70 -1.07 8.40
CA ILE A 72 0.12 -1.60 9.63
C ILE A 72 0.69 -0.82 10.79
N ILE A 73 0.04 -0.92 11.94
CA ILE A 73 0.55 -0.37 13.18
C ILE A 73 1.15 -1.50 13.99
N VAL A 74 2.35 -1.31 14.51
CA VAL A 74 3.02 -2.31 15.33
C VAL A 74 3.50 -1.70 16.64
N ASP A 75 3.74 -2.56 17.63
CA ASP A 75 4.28 -2.16 18.91
C ASP A 75 5.80 -2.23 18.85
N TYR A 76 6.48 -1.11 19.06
CA TYR A 76 7.93 -1.05 19.01
C TYR A 76 8.57 -2.07 19.95
N ASP A 77 8.06 -2.21 21.17
CA ASP A 77 8.65 -3.13 22.13
C ASP A 77 8.59 -4.59 21.69
N LYS A 78 7.61 -4.93 20.87
CA LYS A 78 7.47 -6.30 20.34
C LYS A 78 8.32 -6.55 19.11
N VAL A 79 8.63 -5.52 18.33
CA VAL A 79 9.33 -5.68 17.05
C VAL A 79 10.76 -5.13 17.06
N LYS A 80 11.21 -4.50 18.15
CA LYS A 80 12.52 -3.83 18.20
C LYS A 80 13.70 -4.77 17.94
N ASN A 81 13.52 -6.05 18.20
CA ASN A 81 14.53 -7.08 17.95
C ASN A 81 14.26 -7.84 16.65
N ASP A 82 13.18 -7.52 15.96
CA ASP A 82 12.78 -8.16 14.71
C ASP A 82 13.14 -7.21 13.57
N HIS A 83 14.17 -7.54 12.83
CA HIS A 83 14.69 -6.65 11.80
C HIS A 83 14.31 -7.07 10.40
N THR A 84 13.64 -8.22 10.23
CA THR A 84 13.22 -8.66 8.91
C THR A 84 11.79 -8.22 8.64
N TYR A 85 11.54 -7.92 7.38
CA TYR A 85 10.21 -7.58 6.90
C TYR A 85 9.19 -8.67 7.24
N ALA A 86 9.60 -9.94 7.05
CA ALA A 86 8.72 -11.07 7.34
C ALA A 86 8.34 -11.13 8.81
N GLN A 87 9.28 -10.87 9.72
CA GLN A 87 9.00 -10.89 11.16
C GLN A 87 8.04 -9.77 11.55
N VAL A 88 8.28 -8.55 11.08
CA VAL A 88 7.46 -7.39 11.42
C VAL A 88 6.03 -7.55 10.88
N THR A 89 5.89 -8.14 9.70
CA THR A 89 4.56 -8.36 9.09
C THR A 89 3.89 -9.66 9.51
N GLY A 90 4.50 -10.43 10.44
CA GLY A 90 3.97 -11.71 10.85
C GLY A 90 3.96 -12.71 9.70
N LYS A 91 5.06 -12.81 8.96
CA LYS A 91 5.20 -13.64 7.75
C LYS A 91 4.16 -13.27 6.71
N GLU A 92 3.92 -11.98 6.57
CA GLU A 92 2.98 -11.41 5.59
C GLU A 92 1.53 -11.79 5.86
N THR A 93 1.22 -12.23 7.09
CA THR A 93 -0.17 -12.45 7.52
C THR A 93 -0.79 -11.18 8.09
N PHE A 94 0.04 -10.19 8.44
CA PHE A 94 -0.34 -8.94 9.10
C PHE A 94 -0.96 -9.14 10.49
N ASN A 95 -0.75 -10.32 11.08
CA ASN A 95 -1.23 -10.62 12.44
C ASN A 95 -0.49 -9.82 13.51
N THR A 96 0.64 -9.20 13.15
CA THR A 96 1.37 -8.29 14.04
C THR A 96 0.72 -6.92 14.16
N HIS A 97 -0.27 -6.61 13.33
CA HIS A 97 -0.98 -5.33 13.43
C HIS A 97 -1.61 -5.18 14.81
N ASN A 98 -1.34 -4.04 15.44
CA ASN A 98 -1.86 -3.71 16.77
C ASN A 98 -2.34 -2.27 16.74
N PRO A 99 -3.68 -2.03 16.80
CA PRO A 99 -4.21 -0.65 16.78
C PRO A 99 -3.73 0.20 17.96
N GLU A 100 -3.31 -0.45 19.05
CA GLU A 100 -2.77 0.24 20.23
C GLU A 100 -1.26 0.46 20.14
N GLY A 101 -0.64 0.06 19.05
CA GLY A 101 0.79 0.20 18.83
C GLY A 101 1.20 1.64 18.61
N ASN A 102 2.51 1.87 18.55
CA ASN A 102 3.09 3.19 18.49
C ASN A 102 3.95 3.46 17.26
N ILE A 103 4.02 2.52 16.31
CA ILE A 103 4.76 2.69 15.06
C ILE A 103 3.88 2.36 13.87
N LEU A 104 3.83 3.28 12.91
CA LEU A 104 3.23 3.01 11.61
C LEU A 104 4.32 2.41 10.72
N TYR A 105 4.12 1.16 10.32
CA TYR A 105 5.10 0.43 9.51
C TYR A 105 4.61 0.34 8.07
N GLY A 106 5.36 0.94 7.14
CA GLY A 106 5.05 0.90 5.71
C GLY A 106 5.38 -0.45 5.12
N ILE A 107 4.40 -1.06 4.50
CA ILE A 107 4.52 -2.38 3.87
C ILE A 107 4.89 -2.23 2.41
N GLU A 108 4.24 -1.31 1.72
CA GLU A 108 4.42 -1.09 0.29
C GLU A 108 4.12 0.37 -0.02
N VAL A 109 5.02 1.01 -0.74
CA VAL A 109 4.77 2.37 -1.25
C VAL A 109 5.30 2.43 -2.66
N PHE A 110 4.46 2.79 -3.62
CA PHE A 110 4.90 3.04 -4.99
C PHE A 110 4.00 4.08 -5.66
N ILE A 111 4.56 4.70 -6.67
CA ILE A 111 3.86 5.60 -7.57
C ILE A 111 4.36 5.38 -8.99
#